data_3b698d3ca8dc3b472cade6050457c09e
#
_entry.id   3b698d3ca8dc3b472cade6050457c09e
#
_cell.length_a   1.000
_cell.length_b   1.000
_cell.length_c   1.000
_cell.angle_alpha   90.00
_cell.angle_beta   90.00
_cell.angle_gamma   90.00
#
_symmetry.space_group_name_H-M   'P 1'
#
loop_
_entity.id
_entity.type
_entity.pdbx_description
1 polymer ?
#
loop_
_entity_poly.entity_id
_entity_poly.type
_entity_poly.pdbx_seq_one_letter_code
_entity_poly.pdbx_strand_id
1 'polypeptide(L)'
;MNWSDYIEYFNEVLEGKITTTPYDDAHFMEYTKLNISRMNRWLKQGVLNEGLVIKLKEISAPQNWVLITEPWCGDAAHIVPFIYLLSNVNPLISLEIQLRDTNSEIENYLTNGSKSVPKFIVRNKQNEDLYTWGPRPVAGQNHFIHLKAQGLPLDQQKMGLQQWYNIDKGESLQQELLELV
;
A
#
# COMPACT_ATOMS: atom_id res chain seq x y z
N MET A 1 2.55 13.82 -3.05
CA MET A 1 3.97 13.90 -2.57
C MET A 1 4.80 12.80 -3.21
N ASN A 2 6.12 12.96 -3.31
CA ASN A 2 7.01 11.89 -3.75
C ASN A 2 7.34 10.91 -2.61
N TRP A 3 8.14 9.88 -2.89
CA TRP A 3 8.54 8.88 -1.89
C TRP A 3 9.33 9.47 -0.71
N SER A 4 10.26 10.39 -0.98
CA SER A 4 11.09 11.02 0.07
C SER A 4 10.23 11.81 1.04
N ASP A 5 9.30 12.61 0.49
CA ASP A 5 8.36 13.41 1.29
C ASP A 5 7.45 12.50 2.15
N TYR A 6 7.03 11.35 1.62
CA TYR A 6 6.21 10.38 2.37
C TYR A 6 6.99 9.77 3.55
N ILE A 7 8.25 9.43 3.34
CA ILE A 7 9.11 8.91 4.42
C ILE A 7 9.40 9.99 5.46
N GLU A 8 9.63 11.25 5.03
CA GLU A 8 9.78 12.37 5.95
C GLU A 8 8.53 12.59 6.79
N TYR A 9 7.35 12.65 6.17
CA TYR A 9 6.08 12.74 6.88
C TYR A 9 5.90 11.58 7.88
N PHE A 10 6.23 10.35 7.46
CA PHE A 10 6.16 9.17 8.33
C PHE A 10 7.05 9.34 9.57
N ASN A 11 8.27 9.84 9.40
CA ASN A 11 9.21 10.11 10.50
C ASN A 11 8.70 11.24 11.40
N GLU A 12 8.13 12.30 10.84
CA GLU A 12 7.52 13.39 11.63
C GLU A 12 6.37 12.89 12.52
N VAL A 13 5.55 11.97 12.00
CA VAL A 13 4.53 11.28 12.82
C VAL A 13 5.19 10.53 13.99
N LEU A 14 6.25 9.75 13.71
CA LEU A 14 6.94 8.96 14.74
C LEU A 14 7.66 9.81 15.80
N GLU A 15 8.15 10.99 15.42
CA GLU A 15 8.78 11.95 16.28
C GLU A 15 7.76 12.77 17.11
N GLY A 16 6.46 12.58 16.87
CA GLY A 16 5.40 13.31 17.56
C GLY A 16 5.24 14.76 17.12
N LYS A 17 5.75 15.11 15.93
CA LYS A 17 5.55 16.43 15.31
C LYS A 17 4.14 16.57 14.70
N ILE A 18 3.58 15.46 14.27
CA ILE A 18 2.20 15.37 13.76
C ILE A 18 1.34 14.75 14.85
N THR A 19 0.46 15.55 15.46
CA THR A 19 -0.38 15.16 16.60
C THR A 19 -1.86 15.26 16.32
N THR A 20 -2.24 15.43 15.04
CA THR A 20 -3.63 15.42 14.62
C THR A 20 -4.16 14.00 14.54
N THR A 21 -5.47 13.82 14.70
CA THR A 21 -6.13 12.51 14.53
C THR A 21 -5.74 11.87 13.20
N PRO A 22 -5.36 10.56 13.18
CA PRO A 22 -5.46 9.62 14.31
C PRO A 22 -4.19 9.49 15.17
N TYR A 23 -3.16 10.32 14.97
CA TYR A 23 -1.85 10.20 15.62
C TYR A 23 -1.81 10.76 17.04
N ASP A 24 -2.89 11.38 17.51
CA ASP A 24 -3.16 11.73 18.91
C ASP A 24 -3.55 10.53 19.78
N ASP A 25 -3.85 9.38 19.17
CA ASP A 25 -4.15 8.11 19.83
C ASP A 25 -2.91 7.22 19.95
N ALA A 26 -2.57 6.83 21.18
CA ALA A 26 -1.39 5.99 21.46
C ALA A 26 -1.43 4.63 20.75
N HIS A 27 -2.61 4.04 20.57
CA HIS A 27 -2.77 2.76 19.89
C HIS A 27 -2.44 2.87 18.39
N PHE A 28 -2.87 3.94 17.71
CA PHE A 28 -2.48 4.21 16.33
C PHE A 28 -0.98 4.47 16.20
N MET A 29 -0.38 5.16 17.18
CA MET A 29 1.07 5.42 17.20
C MET A 29 1.88 4.12 17.33
N GLU A 30 1.46 3.17 18.17
CA GLU A 30 2.10 1.87 18.25
C GLU A 30 2.07 1.10 16.92
N TYR A 31 0.91 1.09 16.24
CA TYR A 31 0.81 0.49 14.92
C TYR A 31 1.71 1.20 13.90
N THR A 32 1.77 2.51 13.94
CA THR A 32 2.61 3.31 13.04
C THR A 32 4.09 2.96 13.22
N LYS A 33 4.57 2.80 14.46
CA LYS A 33 5.94 2.34 14.76
C LYS A 33 6.24 0.94 14.22
N LEU A 34 5.28 0.02 14.31
CA LEU A 34 5.42 -1.31 13.74
C LEU A 34 5.44 -1.27 12.20
N ASN A 35 4.65 -0.39 11.61
CA ASN A 35 4.50 -0.30 10.17
C ASN A 35 5.77 0.18 9.47
N ILE A 36 6.49 1.16 10.02
CA ILE A 36 7.79 1.58 9.44
C ILE A 36 8.82 0.43 9.46
N SER A 37 8.83 -0.37 10.51
CA SER A 37 9.72 -1.53 10.59
C SER A 37 9.37 -2.60 9.55
N ARG A 38 8.07 -2.84 9.31
CA ARG A 38 7.57 -3.76 8.27
C ARG A 38 7.93 -3.26 6.88
N MET A 39 7.69 -1.99 6.60
CA MET A 39 8.06 -1.34 5.34
C MET A 39 9.55 -1.46 5.06
N ASN A 40 10.41 -1.10 6.02
CA ASN A 40 11.85 -1.17 5.89
C ASN A 40 12.35 -2.61 5.63
N ARG A 41 11.69 -3.60 6.21
CA ARG A 41 12.00 -5.01 5.93
C ARG A 41 11.74 -5.34 4.47
N TRP A 42 10.57 -4.96 3.92
CA TRP A 42 10.23 -5.25 2.52
C TRP A 42 11.09 -4.48 1.52
N LEU A 43 11.47 -3.24 1.84
CA LEU A 43 12.41 -2.48 1.01
C LEU A 43 13.79 -3.16 0.90
N LYS A 44 14.22 -3.88 1.96
CA LYS A 44 15.50 -4.58 1.98
C LYS A 44 15.44 -6.01 1.43
N GLN A 45 14.33 -6.71 1.65
CA GLN A 45 14.24 -8.16 1.45
C GLN A 45 13.15 -8.56 0.43
N GLY A 46 12.32 -7.61 -0.01
CA GLY A 46 11.27 -7.87 -0.99
C GLY A 46 11.87 -8.32 -2.31
N VAL A 47 11.37 -9.45 -2.81
CA VAL A 47 11.75 -9.99 -4.12
C VAL A 47 10.69 -9.60 -5.13
N LEU A 48 11.09 -9.01 -6.24
CA LEU A 48 10.17 -8.64 -7.31
C LEU A 48 9.92 -9.84 -8.24
N ASN A 49 8.66 -9.99 -8.65
CA ASN A 49 8.26 -11.01 -9.60
C ASN A 49 8.90 -10.72 -10.97
N GLU A 50 9.67 -11.68 -11.50
CA GLU A 50 10.42 -11.50 -12.75
C GLU A 50 9.52 -11.20 -13.95
N GLY A 51 8.38 -11.87 -14.05
CA GLY A 51 7.41 -11.65 -15.14
C GLY A 51 6.83 -10.23 -15.11
N LEU A 52 6.49 -9.73 -13.91
CA LEU A 52 6.02 -8.36 -13.73
C LEU A 52 7.11 -7.33 -14.06
N VAL A 53 8.35 -7.59 -13.62
CA VAL A 53 9.50 -6.73 -13.95
C VAL A 53 9.73 -6.65 -15.46
N ILE A 54 9.61 -7.77 -16.18
CA ILE A 54 9.73 -7.79 -17.65
C ILE A 54 8.64 -6.92 -18.27
N LYS A 55 7.37 -7.13 -17.92
CA LYS A 55 6.25 -6.33 -18.45
C LYS A 55 6.39 -4.84 -18.14
N LEU A 56 6.79 -4.48 -16.92
CA LEU A 56 7.01 -3.08 -16.56
C LEU A 56 8.13 -2.42 -17.37
N LYS A 57 9.20 -3.16 -17.72
CA LYS A 57 10.27 -2.66 -18.60
C LYS A 57 9.81 -2.44 -20.04
N GLU A 58 8.78 -3.14 -20.49
CA GLU A 58 8.20 -3.00 -21.83
C GLU A 58 7.28 -1.77 -21.97
N ILE A 59 6.92 -1.13 -20.86
CA ILE A 59 6.13 0.12 -20.89
C ILE A 59 6.92 1.17 -21.68
N SER A 60 6.33 1.61 -22.79
CA SER A 60 6.96 2.54 -23.74
C SER A 60 6.34 3.96 -23.72
N ALA A 61 5.31 4.17 -22.91
CA ALA A 61 4.66 5.47 -22.71
C ALA A 61 4.66 5.87 -21.25
N PRO A 62 4.76 7.17 -20.91
CA PRO A 62 4.70 7.63 -19.52
C PRO A 62 3.43 7.19 -18.81
N GLN A 63 3.59 6.73 -17.57
CA GLN A 63 2.51 6.43 -16.64
C GLN A 63 2.67 7.21 -15.35
N ASN A 64 1.56 7.66 -14.79
CA ASN A 64 1.50 8.22 -13.45
C ASN A 64 0.80 7.22 -12.52
N TRP A 65 1.55 6.72 -11.55
CA TRP A 65 1.06 5.83 -10.51
C TRP A 65 0.69 6.65 -9.28
N VAL A 66 -0.56 6.58 -8.89
CA VAL A 66 -1.07 7.24 -7.68
C VAL A 66 -1.33 6.19 -6.61
N LEU A 67 -0.74 6.38 -5.44
CA LEU A 67 -0.90 5.48 -4.30
C LEU A 67 -1.49 6.24 -3.12
N ILE A 68 -2.78 6.00 -2.84
CA ILE A 68 -3.45 6.59 -1.68
C ILE A 68 -3.23 5.69 -0.48
N THR A 69 -2.63 6.20 0.58
CA THR A 69 -2.21 5.41 1.73
C THR A 69 -2.23 6.20 3.04
N GLU A 70 -1.87 5.54 4.15
CA GLU A 70 -1.66 6.15 5.46
C GLU A 70 -0.60 5.39 6.26
N PRO A 71 0.28 6.08 7.03
CA PRO A 71 1.29 5.45 7.88
C PRO A 71 0.72 4.47 8.91
N TRP A 72 -0.46 4.74 9.46
CA TRP A 72 -1.11 3.87 10.43
C TRP A 72 -1.71 2.60 9.82
N CYS A 73 -1.82 2.50 8.49
CA CYS A 73 -2.45 1.35 7.83
C CYS A 73 -1.54 0.13 7.81
N GLY A 74 -1.99 -0.97 8.45
CA GLY A 74 -1.23 -2.22 8.51
C GLY A 74 -1.08 -2.92 7.15
N ASP A 75 -2.08 -2.82 6.26
CA ASP A 75 -2.00 -3.36 4.91
C ASP A 75 -0.97 -2.57 4.08
N ALA A 76 -0.98 -1.25 4.21
CA ALA A 76 -0.04 -0.36 3.52
C ALA A 76 1.43 -0.70 3.84
N ALA A 77 1.74 -1.09 5.07
CA ALA A 77 3.09 -1.48 5.46
C ALA A 77 3.65 -2.69 4.69
N HIS A 78 2.77 -3.50 4.08
CA HIS A 78 3.15 -4.67 3.27
C HIS A 78 3.01 -4.44 1.77
N ILE A 79 2.28 -3.43 1.33
CA ILE A 79 1.95 -3.18 -0.07
C ILE A 79 2.76 -2.02 -0.64
N VAL A 80 2.80 -0.90 0.08
CA VAL A 80 3.47 0.33 -0.36
C VAL A 80 4.93 0.12 -0.77
N PRO A 81 5.77 -0.63 -0.02
CA PRO A 81 7.15 -0.84 -0.41
C PRO A 81 7.31 -1.59 -1.74
N PHE A 82 6.42 -2.56 -2.05
CA PHE A 82 6.46 -3.26 -3.33
C PHE A 82 6.05 -2.34 -4.49
N ILE A 83 5.00 -1.52 -4.32
CA ILE A 83 4.59 -0.54 -5.34
C ILE A 83 5.75 0.44 -5.61
N TYR A 84 6.43 0.92 -4.57
CA TYR A 84 7.60 1.78 -4.71
C TYR A 84 8.74 1.08 -5.45
N LEU A 85 9.10 -0.15 -5.09
CA LEU A 85 10.16 -0.90 -5.77
C LEU A 85 9.81 -1.14 -7.24
N LEU A 86 8.56 -1.48 -7.54
CA LEU A 86 8.07 -1.69 -8.91
C LEU A 86 8.07 -0.39 -9.73
N SER A 87 7.73 0.74 -9.13
CA SER A 87 7.75 2.03 -9.84
C SER A 87 9.15 2.45 -10.30
N ASN A 88 10.19 1.95 -9.64
CA ASN A 88 11.59 2.22 -10.01
C ASN A 88 12.13 1.30 -11.12
N VAL A 89 11.33 0.34 -11.61
CA VAL A 89 11.77 -0.59 -12.67
C VAL A 89 11.88 0.10 -14.03
N ASN A 90 11.06 1.12 -14.28
CA ASN A 90 11.03 1.84 -15.54
C ASN A 90 10.97 3.37 -15.29
N PRO A 91 11.88 4.16 -15.87
CA PRO A 91 11.91 5.63 -15.67
C PRO A 91 10.70 6.38 -16.26
N LEU A 92 9.87 5.72 -17.07
CA LEU A 92 8.61 6.27 -17.58
C LEU A 92 7.47 6.18 -16.55
N ILE A 93 7.70 5.54 -15.41
CA ILE A 93 6.73 5.44 -14.32
C ILE A 93 7.06 6.50 -13.28
N SER A 94 6.13 7.41 -13.02
CA SER A 94 6.20 8.34 -11.89
C SER A 94 5.27 7.85 -10.78
N LEU A 95 5.73 7.90 -9.52
CA LEU A 95 4.93 7.54 -8.35
C LEU A 95 4.56 8.80 -7.56
N GLU A 96 3.27 9.05 -7.43
CA GLU A 96 2.68 10.02 -6.52
C GLU A 96 2.03 9.32 -5.34
N ILE A 97 2.32 9.76 -4.11
CA ILE A 97 1.68 9.27 -2.89
C ILE A 97 0.73 10.35 -2.36
N GLN A 98 -0.48 9.94 -2.03
CA GLN A 98 -1.51 10.78 -1.42
C GLN A 98 -1.87 10.21 -0.05
N LEU A 99 -1.97 11.06 0.95
CA LEU A 99 -2.50 10.67 2.26
C LEU A 99 -4.03 10.69 2.21
N ARG A 100 -4.65 9.58 2.59
CA ARG A 100 -6.11 9.38 2.51
C ARG A 100 -6.90 10.52 3.13
N ASP A 101 -6.46 10.98 4.30
CA ASP A 101 -7.19 11.92 5.13
C ASP A 101 -6.81 13.39 4.83
N THR A 102 -5.93 13.62 3.83
CA THR A 102 -5.44 14.95 3.47
C THR A 102 -5.49 15.17 1.95
N ASN A 103 -6.59 15.74 1.45
CA ASN A 103 -6.73 16.12 0.02
C ASN A 103 -6.43 15.00 -1.00
N SER A 104 -6.76 13.75 -0.67
CA SER A 104 -6.62 12.64 -1.61
C SER A 104 -7.85 12.48 -2.50
N GLU A 105 -7.67 11.74 -3.58
CA GLU A 105 -8.75 11.39 -4.51
C GLU A 105 -9.58 10.19 -4.04
N ILE A 106 -9.46 9.74 -2.78
CA ILE A 106 -10.05 8.49 -2.28
C ILE A 106 -11.58 8.43 -2.45
N GLU A 107 -12.26 9.59 -2.48
CA GLU A 107 -13.71 9.64 -2.68
C GLU A 107 -14.14 9.07 -4.04
N ASN A 108 -13.26 9.12 -5.03
CA ASN A 108 -13.52 8.59 -6.38
C ASN A 108 -13.25 7.07 -6.45
N TYR A 109 -12.62 6.47 -5.42
CA TYR A 109 -12.10 5.10 -5.45
C TYR A 109 -12.53 4.27 -4.24
N LEU A 110 -13.74 4.49 -3.76
CA LEU A 110 -14.28 3.77 -2.61
C LEU A 110 -14.34 2.25 -2.86
N THR A 111 -14.01 1.48 -1.84
CA THR A 111 -14.15 0.02 -1.85
C THR A 111 -15.38 -0.34 -1.00
N ASN A 112 -16.44 -0.81 -1.64
CA ASN A 112 -17.72 -1.10 -0.98
C ASN A 112 -18.23 0.09 -0.12
N GLY A 113 -18.13 1.32 -0.66
CA GLY A 113 -18.53 2.54 0.01
C GLY A 113 -17.58 3.05 1.11
N SER A 114 -16.42 2.40 1.30
CA SER A 114 -15.43 2.78 2.32
C SER A 114 -14.15 3.34 1.69
N LYS A 115 -13.53 4.32 2.35
CA LYS A 115 -12.22 4.89 2.01
C LYS A 115 -11.07 3.94 2.39
N SER A 116 -11.11 2.72 1.85
CA SER A 116 -10.13 1.68 2.18
C SER A 116 -8.78 1.98 1.53
N VAL A 117 -7.69 1.83 2.29
CA VAL A 117 -6.31 2.02 1.84
C VAL A 117 -5.45 0.80 2.16
N PRO A 118 -4.36 0.58 1.38
CA PRO A 118 -3.89 1.37 0.25
C PRO A 118 -4.80 1.23 -0.98
N LYS A 119 -4.90 2.28 -1.78
CA LYS A 119 -5.55 2.28 -3.09
C LYS A 119 -4.53 2.70 -4.13
N PHE A 120 -4.34 1.86 -5.13
CA PHE A 120 -3.38 2.06 -6.21
C PHE A 120 -4.12 2.34 -7.52
N ILE A 121 -3.75 3.41 -8.20
CA ILE A 121 -4.34 3.86 -9.45
C ILE A 121 -3.19 4.04 -10.46
N VAL A 122 -3.32 3.45 -11.62
CA VAL A 122 -2.37 3.64 -12.72
C VAL A 122 -3.03 4.45 -13.82
N ARG A 123 -2.36 5.52 -14.25
CA ARG A 123 -2.84 6.46 -15.26
C ARG A 123 -1.88 6.56 -16.42
N ASN A 124 -2.45 6.82 -17.59
CA ASN A 124 -1.66 7.18 -18.78
C ASN A 124 -1.18 8.65 -18.70
N LYS A 125 -0.43 9.09 -19.73
CA LYS A 125 0.07 10.47 -19.83
C LYS A 125 -1.03 11.53 -19.97
N GLN A 126 -2.27 11.15 -20.32
CA GLN A 126 -3.44 12.03 -20.36
C GLN A 126 -4.17 12.12 -19.03
N ASN A 127 -3.63 11.46 -17.98
CA ASN A 127 -4.23 11.35 -16.65
C ASN A 127 -5.54 10.56 -16.62
N GLU A 128 -5.73 9.63 -17.57
CA GLU A 128 -6.86 8.72 -17.61
C GLU A 128 -6.50 7.42 -16.87
N ASP A 129 -7.41 6.92 -16.06
CA ASP A 129 -7.21 5.69 -15.31
C ASP A 129 -7.14 4.49 -16.26
N LEU A 130 -6.04 3.75 -16.21
CA LEU A 130 -5.86 2.47 -16.91
C LEU A 130 -6.44 1.33 -16.09
N TYR A 131 -6.11 1.28 -14.80
CA TYR A 131 -6.67 0.34 -13.83
C TYR A 131 -6.48 0.83 -12.40
N THR A 132 -7.22 0.21 -11.49
CA THR A 132 -7.08 0.43 -10.05
C THR A 132 -6.92 -0.90 -9.32
N TRP A 133 -6.24 -0.87 -8.17
CA TRP A 133 -6.03 -2.04 -7.33
C TRP A 133 -6.10 -1.68 -5.84
N GLY A 134 -6.43 -2.66 -5.00
CA GLY A 134 -6.45 -2.51 -3.55
C GLY A 134 -7.85 -2.55 -2.92
N PRO A 135 -7.93 -2.61 -1.59
CA PRO A 135 -6.86 -2.34 -0.62
C PRO A 135 -5.97 -3.55 -0.30
N ARG A 136 -6.33 -4.77 -0.69
CA ARG A 136 -5.62 -6.01 -0.38
C ARG A 136 -5.63 -6.95 -1.58
N PRO A 137 -4.66 -7.86 -1.68
CA PRO A 137 -4.79 -9.02 -2.54
C PRO A 137 -6.04 -9.83 -2.19
N VAL A 138 -6.69 -10.41 -3.19
CA VAL A 138 -7.91 -11.22 -3.01
C VAL A 138 -7.69 -12.35 -2.00
N ALA A 139 -6.52 -13.02 -2.06
CA ALA A 139 -6.16 -14.07 -1.11
C ALA A 139 -6.08 -13.54 0.34
N GLY A 140 -5.48 -12.36 0.56
CA GLY A 140 -5.42 -11.71 1.86
C GLY A 140 -6.80 -11.26 2.36
N GLN A 141 -7.64 -10.77 1.47
CA GLN A 141 -9.02 -10.41 1.81
C GLN A 141 -9.84 -11.64 2.23
N ASN A 142 -9.73 -12.74 1.50
CA ASN A 142 -10.41 -14.00 1.84
C ASN A 142 -9.92 -14.54 3.19
N HIS A 143 -8.61 -14.48 3.45
CA HIS A 143 -8.06 -14.87 4.75
C HIS A 143 -8.63 -14.00 5.88
N PHE A 144 -8.70 -12.69 5.71
CA PHE A 144 -9.28 -11.79 6.70
C PHE A 144 -10.78 -12.06 6.96
N ILE A 145 -11.56 -12.34 5.90
CA ILE A 145 -12.97 -12.73 6.02
C ILE A 145 -13.09 -14.02 6.83
N HIS A 146 -12.22 -15.00 6.58
CA HIS A 146 -12.19 -16.26 7.34
C HIS A 146 -11.90 -16.04 8.82
N LEU A 147 -10.88 -15.23 9.17
CA LEU A 147 -10.56 -14.87 10.55
C LEU A 147 -11.75 -14.18 11.24
N LYS A 148 -12.43 -13.28 10.54
CA LYS A 148 -13.63 -12.60 11.04
C LYS A 148 -14.77 -13.58 11.30
N ALA A 149 -14.99 -14.53 10.41
CA ALA A 149 -16.05 -15.56 10.55
C ALA A 149 -15.82 -16.50 11.73
N GLN A 150 -14.57 -16.66 12.20
CA GLN A 150 -14.24 -17.41 13.42
C GLN A 150 -14.63 -16.67 14.72
N GLY A 151 -15.14 -15.44 14.65
CA GLY A 151 -15.50 -14.64 15.82
C GLY A 151 -14.32 -14.20 16.69
N LEU A 152 -13.10 -14.20 16.13
CA LEU A 152 -11.90 -13.78 16.86
C LEU A 152 -11.97 -12.29 17.25
N PRO A 153 -11.39 -11.89 18.38
CA PRO A 153 -11.19 -10.48 18.72
C PRO A 153 -10.43 -9.74 17.60
N LEU A 154 -10.74 -8.46 17.42
CA LEU A 154 -10.19 -7.65 16.31
C LEU A 154 -8.64 -7.69 16.25
N ASP A 155 -7.97 -7.65 17.39
CA ASP A 155 -6.51 -7.68 17.43
C ASP A 155 -5.96 -9.04 16.96
N GLN A 156 -6.64 -10.14 17.26
CA GLN A 156 -6.25 -11.45 16.75
C GLN A 156 -6.50 -11.56 15.24
N GLN A 157 -7.61 -10.98 14.72
CA GLN A 157 -7.84 -10.89 13.28
C GLN A 157 -6.73 -10.10 12.58
N LYS A 158 -6.33 -8.94 13.16
CA LYS A 158 -5.22 -8.13 12.64
C LYS A 158 -3.91 -8.90 12.68
N MET A 159 -3.59 -9.59 13.78
CA MET A 159 -2.39 -10.42 13.90
C MET A 159 -2.35 -11.54 12.87
N GLY A 160 -3.46 -12.26 12.67
CA GLY A 160 -3.56 -13.30 11.66
C GLY A 160 -3.33 -12.78 10.24
N LEU A 161 -3.87 -11.61 9.93
CA LEU A 161 -3.62 -10.96 8.64
C LEU A 161 -2.14 -10.55 8.46
N GLN A 162 -1.49 -10.06 9.52
CA GLN A 162 -0.06 -9.74 9.46
C GLN A 162 0.82 -11.00 9.28
N GLN A 163 0.44 -12.12 9.88
CA GLN A 163 1.10 -13.41 9.66
C GLN A 163 0.94 -13.87 8.22
N TRP A 164 -0.26 -13.71 7.66
CA TRP A 164 -0.51 -14.00 6.25
C TRP A 164 0.43 -13.20 5.34
N TYR A 165 0.54 -11.89 5.50
CA TYR A 165 1.47 -11.05 4.73
C TYR A 165 2.93 -11.50 4.87
N ASN A 166 3.34 -11.95 6.06
CA ASN A 166 4.70 -12.43 6.28
C ASN A 166 5.00 -13.72 5.52
N ILE A 167 3.99 -14.55 5.28
CA ILE A 167 4.09 -15.80 4.50
C ILE A 167 4.02 -15.49 3.00
N ASP A 168 3.09 -14.65 2.59
CA ASP A 168 2.85 -14.24 1.21
C ASP A 168 4.02 -13.46 0.59
N LYS A 169 4.70 -12.65 1.38
CA LYS A 169 5.89 -11.86 0.97
C LYS A 169 5.68 -10.98 -0.26
N GLY A 170 4.44 -10.52 -0.49
CA GLY A 170 4.05 -9.69 -1.63
C GLY A 170 3.84 -10.46 -2.93
N GLU A 171 3.81 -11.79 -2.89
CA GLU A 171 3.62 -12.63 -4.08
C GLU A 171 2.22 -12.41 -4.67
N SER A 172 1.17 -12.50 -3.86
CA SER A 172 -0.22 -12.32 -4.31
C SER A 172 -0.46 -10.93 -4.92
N LEU A 173 0.04 -9.87 -4.30
CA LEU A 173 -0.01 -8.51 -4.85
C LEU A 173 0.61 -8.47 -6.25
N GLN A 174 1.83 -8.98 -6.39
CA GLN A 174 2.57 -8.91 -7.64
C GLN A 174 1.94 -9.76 -8.74
N GLN A 175 1.36 -10.91 -8.37
CA GLN A 175 0.63 -11.75 -9.32
C GLN A 175 -0.62 -11.04 -9.85
N GLU A 176 -1.40 -10.40 -8.97
CA GLU A 176 -2.58 -9.62 -9.40
C GLU A 176 -2.19 -8.43 -10.27
N LEU A 177 -1.09 -7.73 -9.97
CA LEU A 177 -0.59 -6.66 -10.82
C LEU A 177 -0.09 -7.16 -12.16
N LEU A 178 0.53 -8.35 -12.22
CA LEU A 178 0.97 -8.98 -13.47
C LEU A 178 -0.20 -9.23 -14.44
N GLU A 179 -1.40 -9.46 -13.93
CA GLU A 179 -2.61 -9.67 -14.73
C GLU A 179 -3.21 -8.36 -15.25
N LEU A 180 -2.89 -7.22 -14.61
CA LEU A 180 -3.42 -5.90 -14.94
C LEU A 180 -2.53 -5.11 -15.91
N VAL A 181 -1.23 -5.40 -15.94
CA VAL A 181 -0.22 -4.71 -16.79
C VAL A 181 -0.17 -5.22 -18.22
#